data_7f94a4ce42741066d6b4a64d1cc74093
#
_entry.id   7f94a4ce42741066d6b4a64d1cc74093
#
_cell.length_a   1.000
_cell.length_b   1.000
_cell.length_c   1.000
_cell.angle_alpha   90.00
_cell.angle_beta   90.00
_cell.angle_gamma   90.00
#
_symmetry.space_group_name_H-M   'P 1'
#
loop_
_entity.id
_entity.type
_entity.pdbx_description
1 polymer ?
#
loop_
_entity_poly.entity_id
_entity_poly.type
_entity_poly.pdbx_seq_one_letter_code
_entity_poly.pdbx_strand_id
1 'polypeptide(L)'
;MTPDGDAALRIEGLHKSFDGLEVLKGIDLAVDEHEVVGLIGASGSGKSTLLRCVNLLEPIDRGRILIEGEEITARGVDVNRIRQRVGIVFQAFNLFPHMSVLRNVTLGPVEALGLSRDEAEARATELLERFGLSDKRREYPDRLSGGQQQRVAIVRALAMNPDVMLLDEVTSALDPELVAEVLNVIRGLAAAGMTMVIATHEMGFARDITNRVCFLDDGVILEQGPPDRIFTAPRHERTQRFLQSIIDAGRM
;
A
#
# COMPACT_ATOMS: atom_id res chain seq x y z
N MET A 1 8.55 -22.42 7.83
CA MET A 1 7.12 -22.77 7.72
C MET A 1 6.47 -22.30 9.01
N THR A 2 5.83 -21.11 9.02
CA THR A 2 4.95 -20.68 10.11
C THR A 2 3.65 -21.50 10.02
N PRO A 3 3.03 -21.89 11.16
CA PRO A 3 1.81 -22.67 11.16
C PRO A 3 0.65 -21.93 10.50
N ASP A 4 -0.31 -22.67 10.02
CA ASP A 4 -1.53 -22.28 9.29
C ASP A 4 -2.55 -21.46 10.10
N GLY A 5 -2.13 -20.36 10.72
CA GLY A 5 -3.02 -19.49 11.48
C GLY A 5 -2.62 -18.04 11.37
N ASP A 6 -3.58 -17.20 10.98
CA ASP A 6 -3.63 -15.76 11.24
C ASP A 6 -2.84 -14.79 10.33
N ALA A 7 -2.50 -15.13 9.10
CA ALA A 7 -2.03 -14.12 8.15
C ALA A 7 -3.19 -13.21 7.73
N ALA A 8 -3.07 -11.89 7.94
CA ALA A 8 -4.06 -10.90 7.49
C ALA A 8 -4.17 -10.88 5.96
N LEU A 9 -3.06 -11.14 5.25
CA LEU A 9 -3.02 -11.31 3.80
C LEU A 9 -2.17 -12.53 3.44
N ARG A 10 -2.69 -13.42 2.57
CA ARG A 10 -1.95 -14.54 2.00
C ARG A 10 -2.12 -14.59 0.49
N ILE A 11 -1.01 -14.70 -0.22
CA ILE A 11 -0.95 -14.83 -1.68
C ILE A 11 -0.25 -16.15 -1.98
N GLU A 12 -0.84 -16.99 -2.83
CA GLU A 12 -0.33 -18.31 -3.16
C GLU A 12 -0.28 -18.50 -4.66
N GLY A 13 0.92 -18.68 -5.19
CA GLY A 13 1.20 -18.97 -6.59
C GLY A 13 0.55 -17.97 -7.55
N LEU A 14 0.57 -16.67 -7.25
CA LEU A 14 -0.11 -15.65 -8.04
C LEU A 14 0.61 -15.41 -9.36
N HIS A 15 -0.11 -15.56 -10.46
CA HIS A 15 0.34 -15.23 -11.82
C HIS A 15 -0.54 -14.15 -12.43
N LYS A 16 0.09 -13.22 -13.16
CA LYS A 16 -0.59 -12.18 -13.92
C LYS A 16 0.14 -11.85 -15.21
N SER A 17 -0.61 -11.80 -16.31
CA SER A 17 -0.10 -11.42 -17.63
C SER A 17 -0.91 -10.25 -18.21
N PHE A 18 -0.28 -9.48 -19.08
CA PHE A 18 -0.91 -8.46 -19.92
C PHE A 18 -0.46 -8.68 -21.35
N ASP A 19 -1.39 -8.82 -22.27
CA ASP A 19 -1.14 -8.99 -23.70
C ASP A 19 -0.08 -10.09 -24.00
N GLY A 20 -0.12 -11.18 -23.24
CA GLY A 20 0.79 -12.32 -23.38
C GLY A 20 2.14 -12.16 -22.66
N LEU A 21 2.44 -11.01 -22.08
CA LEU A 21 3.62 -10.79 -21.23
C LEU A 21 3.30 -11.12 -19.78
N GLU A 22 3.93 -12.15 -19.23
CA GLU A 22 3.78 -12.52 -17.82
C GLU A 22 4.56 -11.55 -16.92
N VAL A 23 3.82 -10.81 -16.09
CA VAL A 23 4.35 -9.77 -15.18
C VAL A 23 4.56 -10.31 -13.77
N LEU A 24 3.67 -11.18 -13.28
CA LEU A 24 3.83 -11.88 -12.01
C LEU A 24 3.90 -13.38 -12.28
N LYS A 25 4.93 -14.04 -11.73
CA LYS A 25 5.36 -15.38 -12.14
C LYS A 25 5.37 -16.33 -10.94
N GLY A 26 4.23 -16.49 -10.27
CA GLY A 26 4.09 -17.38 -9.12
C GLY A 26 4.54 -16.72 -7.82
N ILE A 27 3.90 -15.60 -7.46
CA ILE A 27 4.18 -14.89 -6.20
C ILE A 27 3.55 -15.63 -5.03
N ASP A 28 4.36 -15.94 -4.02
CA ASP A 28 3.95 -16.39 -2.70
C ASP A 28 4.32 -15.34 -1.66
N LEU A 29 3.33 -14.85 -0.91
CA LEU A 29 3.54 -13.85 0.16
C LEU A 29 2.48 -14.06 1.25
N ALA A 30 2.92 -14.10 2.51
CA ALA A 30 2.04 -13.99 3.66
C ALA A 30 2.40 -12.71 4.41
N VAL A 31 1.42 -12.00 4.95
CA VAL A 31 1.57 -10.82 5.79
C VAL A 31 0.77 -11.04 7.06
N ASP A 32 1.45 -11.03 8.20
CA ASP A 32 0.82 -11.25 9.48
C ASP A 32 0.05 -10.00 9.94
N GLU A 33 -0.87 -10.17 10.88
CA GLU A 33 -1.56 -9.04 11.49
C GLU A 33 -0.54 -8.09 12.15
N HIS A 34 -0.72 -6.78 11.94
CA HIS A 34 0.21 -5.73 12.41
C HIS A 34 1.61 -5.76 11.78
N GLU A 35 1.84 -6.60 10.76
CA GLU A 35 3.10 -6.60 10.03
C GLU A 35 3.12 -5.51 8.95
N VAL A 36 4.28 -4.87 8.81
CA VAL A 36 4.60 -3.96 7.70
C VAL A 36 5.59 -4.63 6.77
N VAL A 37 5.15 -4.97 5.55
CA VAL A 37 6.00 -5.58 4.51
C VAL A 37 6.38 -4.52 3.48
N GLY A 38 7.69 -4.34 3.27
CA GLY A 38 8.24 -3.50 2.21
C GLY A 38 8.47 -4.29 0.93
N LEU A 39 7.92 -3.81 -0.19
CA LEU A 39 8.21 -4.30 -1.52
C LEU A 39 9.22 -3.36 -2.19
N ILE A 40 10.43 -3.84 -2.43
CA ILE A 40 11.48 -3.13 -3.15
C ILE A 40 11.80 -3.84 -4.47
N GLY A 41 12.38 -3.12 -5.43
CA GLY A 41 12.76 -3.67 -6.72
C GLY A 41 12.77 -2.60 -7.81
N ALA A 42 13.34 -2.94 -8.95
CA ALA A 42 13.42 -2.05 -10.09
C ALA A 42 12.03 -1.60 -10.60
N SER A 43 11.97 -0.50 -11.36
CA SER A 43 10.76 -0.13 -12.09
C SER A 43 10.37 -1.26 -13.05
N GLY A 44 9.08 -1.58 -13.14
CA GLY A 44 8.58 -2.68 -13.97
C GLY A 44 8.75 -4.09 -13.36
N SER A 45 9.26 -4.24 -12.13
CA SER A 45 9.40 -5.58 -11.50
C SER A 45 8.08 -6.24 -11.09
N GLY A 46 6.94 -5.52 -11.15
CA GLY A 46 5.62 -6.04 -10.83
C GLY A 46 5.01 -5.56 -9.52
N LYS A 47 5.67 -4.68 -8.73
CA LYS A 47 5.19 -4.19 -7.41
C LYS A 47 3.76 -3.63 -7.45
N SER A 48 3.52 -2.64 -8.30
CA SER A 48 2.19 -2.02 -8.44
C SER A 48 1.15 -3.01 -8.98
N THR A 49 1.54 -3.91 -9.86
CA THR A 49 0.66 -4.98 -10.38
C THR A 49 0.24 -5.90 -9.24
N LEU A 50 1.19 -6.30 -8.38
CA LEU A 50 0.91 -7.13 -7.21
C LEU A 50 -0.11 -6.46 -6.28
N LEU A 51 0.11 -5.18 -5.91
CA LEU A 51 -0.83 -4.43 -5.07
C LEU A 51 -2.22 -4.30 -5.70
N ARG A 52 -2.30 -4.08 -7.02
CA ARG A 52 -3.59 -4.00 -7.74
C ARG A 52 -4.30 -5.35 -7.80
N CYS A 53 -3.58 -6.46 -7.88
CA CYS A 53 -4.18 -7.79 -7.79
C CYS A 53 -4.75 -8.05 -6.39
N VAL A 54 -4.06 -7.64 -5.32
CA VAL A 54 -4.54 -7.79 -3.92
C VAL A 54 -5.84 -7.01 -3.68
N ASN A 55 -5.97 -5.80 -4.26
CA ASN A 55 -7.20 -5.00 -4.17
C ASN A 55 -8.25 -5.37 -5.24
N LEU A 56 -8.02 -6.43 -6.03
CA LEU A 56 -8.89 -6.88 -7.12
C LEU A 56 -9.15 -5.79 -8.20
N LEU A 57 -8.27 -4.79 -8.33
CA LEU A 57 -8.30 -3.85 -9.47
C LEU A 57 -7.81 -4.51 -10.74
N GLU A 58 -6.90 -5.48 -10.61
CA GLU A 58 -6.46 -6.37 -11.68
C GLU A 58 -6.85 -7.80 -11.33
N PRO A 59 -7.58 -8.52 -12.21
CA PRO A 59 -7.84 -9.94 -12.01
C PRO A 59 -6.55 -10.75 -12.15
N ILE A 60 -6.39 -11.78 -11.34
CA ILE A 60 -5.28 -12.74 -11.46
C ILE A 60 -5.56 -13.77 -12.54
N ASP A 61 -4.52 -14.36 -13.14
CA ASP A 61 -4.66 -15.44 -14.12
C ASP A 61 -4.67 -16.81 -13.44
N ARG A 62 -3.82 -17.01 -12.42
CA ARG A 62 -3.71 -18.22 -11.60
C ARG A 62 -3.27 -17.89 -10.18
N GLY A 63 -3.43 -18.85 -9.28
CA GLY A 63 -3.14 -18.71 -7.86
C GLY A 63 -4.38 -18.33 -7.07
N ARG A 64 -4.18 -17.90 -5.84
CA ARG A 64 -5.25 -17.38 -4.96
C ARG A 64 -4.74 -16.34 -3.99
N ILE A 65 -5.66 -15.49 -3.55
CA ILE A 65 -5.40 -14.46 -2.53
C ILE A 65 -6.44 -14.63 -1.43
N LEU A 66 -5.97 -14.60 -0.18
CA LEU A 66 -6.82 -14.71 1.00
C LEU A 66 -6.61 -13.48 1.89
N ILE A 67 -7.69 -12.95 2.46
CA ILE A 67 -7.70 -11.92 3.49
C ILE A 67 -8.35 -12.53 4.73
N GLU A 68 -7.62 -12.59 5.85
CA GLU A 68 -8.08 -13.25 7.09
C GLU A 68 -8.68 -14.65 6.84
N GLY A 69 -8.00 -15.43 5.99
CA GLY A 69 -8.41 -16.79 5.64
C GLY A 69 -9.56 -16.89 4.61
N GLU A 70 -10.22 -15.78 4.25
CA GLU A 70 -11.25 -15.77 3.20
C GLU A 70 -10.60 -15.63 1.82
N GLU A 71 -10.84 -16.58 0.91
CA GLU A 71 -10.34 -16.50 -0.47
C GLU A 71 -11.13 -15.46 -1.27
N ILE A 72 -10.45 -14.33 -1.58
CA ILE A 72 -11.04 -13.19 -2.27
C ILE A 72 -11.04 -13.33 -3.80
N THR A 73 -10.34 -14.29 -4.33
CA THR A 73 -10.24 -14.59 -5.78
C THR A 73 -11.20 -15.67 -6.25
N ALA A 74 -11.99 -16.26 -5.34
CA ALA A 74 -12.99 -17.25 -5.65
C ALA A 74 -14.12 -16.68 -6.55
N ARG A 75 -14.77 -17.54 -7.34
CA ARG A 75 -15.90 -17.13 -8.17
C ARG A 75 -17.08 -16.66 -7.31
N GLY A 76 -17.68 -15.52 -7.69
CA GLY A 76 -18.86 -14.96 -7.02
C GLY A 76 -18.58 -14.12 -5.78
N VAL A 77 -17.33 -13.84 -5.48
CA VAL A 77 -16.96 -12.93 -4.39
C VAL A 77 -17.46 -11.52 -4.71
N ASP A 78 -18.03 -10.86 -3.71
CA ASP A 78 -18.39 -9.45 -3.80
C ASP A 78 -17.13 -8.58 -3.72
N VAL A 79 -16.66 -8.12 -4.88
CA VAL A 79 -15.49 -7.27 -5.03
C VAL A 79 -15.60 -5.97 -4.24
N ASN A 80 -16.81 -5.40 -4.11
CA ASN A 80 -17.00 -4.16 -3.37
C ASN A 80 -16.81 -4.40 -1.87
N ARG A 81 -17.29 -5.52 -1.34
CA ARG A 81 -17.05 -5.92 0.05
C ARG A 81 -15.55 -6.10 0.33
N ILE A 82 -14.82 -6.70 -0.59
CA ILE A 82 -13.36 -6.87 -0.42
C ILE A 82 -12.65 -5.51 -0.44
N ARG A 83 -13.00 -4.61 -1.36
CA ARG A 83 -12.40 -3.27 -1.43
C ARG A 83 -12.71 -2.37 -0.23
N GLN A 84 -13.72 -2.69 0.57
CA GLN A 84 -13.94 -2.03 1.86
C GLN A 84 -12.89 -2.43 2.89
N ARG A 85 -12.39 -3.68 2.82
CA ARG A 85 -11.43 -4.28 3.74
C ARG A 85 -9.98 -4.04 3.35
N VAL A 86 -9.70 -3.77 2.08
CA VAL A 86 -8.36 -3.56 1.54
C VAL A 86 -8.24 -2.13 1.03
N GLY A 87 -7.64 -1.26 1.83
CA GLY A 87 -7.35 0.12 1.44
C GLY A 87 -6.17 0.17 0.47
N ILE A 88 -6.23 1.02 -0.54
CA ILE A 88 -5.11 1.27 -1.44
C ILE A 88 -4.89 2.76 -1.65
N VAL A 89 -3.63 3.17 -1.59
CA VAL A 89 -3.18 4.53 -1.90
C VAL A 89 -2.18 4.45 -3.03
N PHE A 90 -2.40 5.22 -4.08
CA PHE A 90 -1.60 5.21 -5.30
C PHE A 90 -0.53 6.31 -5.31
N GLN A 91 0.42 6.18 -6.20
CA GLN A 91 1.41 7.20 -6.54
C GLN A 91 0.74 8.52 -6.96
N ALA A 92 -0.28 8.46 -7.82
CA ALA A 92 -1.15 9.59 -8.09
C ALA A 92 -2.21 9.69 -6.99
N PHE A 93 -2.50 10.88 -6.51
CA PHE A 93 -3.40 11.11 -5.36
C PHE A 93 -4.83 10.62 -5.59
N ASN A 94 -5.29 10.64 -6.85
CA ASN A 94 -6.60 10.18 -7.31
C ASN A 94 -7.77 10.76 -6.51
N LEU A 95 -7.64 12.03 -6.07
CA LEU A 95 -8.73 12.74 -5.43
C LEU A 95 -9.76 13.18 -6.47
N PHE A 96 -11.03 13.22 -6.07
CA PHE A 96 -12.10 13.77 -6.89
C PHE A 96 -11.97 15.29 -6.94
N PRO A 97 -11.58 15.88 -8.07
CA PRO A 97 -11.24 17.31 -8.15
C PRO A 97 -12.42 18.24 -7.91
N HIS A 98 -13.65 17.77 -8.17
CA HIS A 98 -14.91 18.49 -7.99
C HIS A 98 -15.50 18.34 -6.58
N MET A 99 -14.82 17.67 -5.68
CA MET A 99 -15.24 17.45 -4.29
C MET A 99 -14.26 18.10 -3.31
N SER A 100 -14.78 18.66 -2.22
CA SER A 100 -13.95 19.13 -1.13
C SER A 100 -13.17 17.98 -0.47
N VAL A 101 -12.15 18.28 0.32
CA VAL A 101 -11.41 17.30 1.13
C VAL A 101 -12.37 16.47 1.98
N LEU A 102 -13.26 17.11 2.74
CA LEU A 102 -14.24 16.41 3.57
C LEU A 102 -15.10 15.45 2.73
N ARG A 103 -15.58 15.90 1.56
CA ARG A 103 -16.40 15.04 0.70
C ARG A 103 -15.61 13.89 0.08
N ASN A 104 -14.34 14.10 -0.27
CA ASN A 104 -13.44 13.00 -0.71
C ASN A 104 -13.30 11.92 0.35
N VAL A 105 -13.21 12.30 1.63
CA VAL A 105 -13.02 11.36 2.75
C VAL A 105 -14.34 10.68 3.14
N THR A 106 -15.46 11.40 3.11
CA THR A 106 -16.76 10.86 3.57
C THR A 106 -17.48 10.02 2.52
N LEU A 107 -17.11 10.13 1.24
CA LEU A 107 -17.82 9.45 0.15
C LEU A 107 -17.88 7.92 0.35
N GLY A 108 -16.73 7.29 0.55
CA GLY A 108 -16.65 5.83 0.77
C GLY A 108 -17.47 5.36 1.98
N PRO A 109 -17.25 5.93 3.17
CA PRO A 109 -18.04 5.60 4.36
C PRO A 109 -19.57 5.71 4.15
N VAL A 110 -20.04 6.73 3.47
CA VAL A 110 -21.48 6.89 3.20
C VAL A 110 -21.99 5.89 2.17
N GLU A 111 -21.32 5.82 1.00
CA GLU A 111 -21.85 5.06 -0.14
C GLU A 111 -21.57 3.55 -0.06
N ALA A 112 -20.44 3.16 0.56
CA ALA A 112 -20.03 1.76 0.60
C ALA A 112 -20.24 1.11 1.97
N LEU A 113 -20.03 1.84 3.10
CA LEU A 113 -20.29 1.30 4.44
C LEU A 113 -21.69 1.60 4.94
N GLY A 114 -22.46 2.47 4.27
CA GLY A 114 -23.82 2.82 4.67
C GLY A 114 -23.89 3.69 5.94
N LEU A 115 -22.79 4.36 6.33
CA LEU A 115 -22.80 5.27 7.45
C LEU A 115 -23.70 6.47 7.17
N SER A 116 -24.35 6.99 8.21
CA SER A 116 -24.99 8.30 8.11
C SER A 116 -23.98 9.40 7.80
N ARG A 117 -24.45 10.51 7.23
CA ARG A 117 -23.57 11.64 6.93
C ARG A 117 -22.87 12.17 8.16
N ASP A 118 -23.58 12.24 9.30
CA ASP A 118 -23.03 12.76 10.55
C ASP A 118 -21.93 11.84 11.11
N GLU A 119 -22.11 10.52 11.05
CA GLU A 119 -21.09 9.53 11.46
C GLU A 119 -19.87 9.59 10.54
N ALA A 120 -20.08 9.68 9.24
CA ALA A 120 -18.99 9.79 8.27
C ALA A 120 -18.21 11.09 8.43
N GLU A 121 -18.89 12.24 8.66
CA GLU A 121 -18.26 13.53 8.91
C GLU A 121 -17.50 13.56 10.24
N ALA A 122 -18.03 12.95 11.30
CA ALA A 122 -17.35 12.83 12.59
C ALA A 122 -16.03 12.05 12.41
N ARG A 123 -16.09 10.86 11.81
CA ARG A 123 -14.91 10.04 11.49
C ARG A 123 -13.89 10.78 10.62
N ALA A 124 -14.35 11.42 9.55
CA ALA A 124 -13.49 12.18 8.65
C ALA A 124 -12.81 13.36 9.37
N THR A 125 -13.53 14.06 10.25
CA THR A 125 -13.00 15.20 11.01
C THR A 125 -11.89 14.75 11.96
N GLU A 126 -12.11 13.65 12.71
CA GLU A 126 -11.10 13.07 13.60
C GLU A 126 -9.82 12.67 12.83
N LEU A 127 -9.98 11.98 11.70
CA LEU A 127 -8.85 11.60 10.86
C LEU A 127 -8.13 12.83 10.28
N LEU A 128 -8.86 13.81 9.75
CA LEU A 128 -8.26 15.04 9.21
C LEU A 128 -7.50 15.82 10.29
N GLU A 129 -7.99 15.84 11.52
CA GLU A 129 -7.29 16.45 12.66
C GLU A 129 -6.00 15.69 12.98
N ARG A 130 -6.08 14.38 13.14
CA ARG A 130 -4.90 13.51 13.39
C ARG A 130 -3.80 13.68 12.34
N PHE A 131 -4.18 13.93 11.09
CA PHE A 131 -3.23 14.10 9.97
C PHE A 131 -2.90 15.55 9.61
N GLY A 132 -3.27 16.53 10.49
CA GLY A 132 -2.93 17.94 10.34
C GLY A 132 -3.61 18.62 9.15
N LEU A 133 -4.85 18.26 8.86
CA LEU A 133 -5.63 18.74 7.72
C LEU A 133 -6.96 19.38 8.12
N SER A 134 -7.15 19.72 9.41
CA SER A 134 -8.41 20.27 9.94
C SER A 134 -8.84 21.56 9.23
N ASP A 135 -7.89 22.45 8.94
CA ASP A 135 -8.11 23.71 8.25
C ASP A 135 -8.39 23.55 6.75
N LYS A 136 -8.08 22.37 6.18
CA LYS A 136 -8.23 22.03 4.75
C LYS A 136 -9.54 21.33 4.41
N ARG A 137 -10.36 20.95 5.38
CA ARG A 137 -11.56 20.14 5.15
C ARG A 137 -12.55 20.67 4.11
N ARG A 138 -12.60 22.01 3.93
CA ARG A 138 -13.48 22.68 2.95
C ARG A 138 -12.78 23.01 1.63
N GLU A 139 -11.46 22.85 1.57
CA GLU A 139 -10.68 23.11 0.38
C GLU A 139 -10.90 22.02 -0.68
N TYR A 140 -10.56 22.35 -1.93
CA TYR A 140 -10.58 21.43 -3.06
C TYR A 140 -9.15 20.97 -3.38
N PRO A 141 -8.97 19.82 -4.07
CA PRO A 141 -7.65 19.27 -4.35
C PRO A 141 -6.67 20.23 -5.04
N ASP A 142 -7.15 21.08 -5.93
CA ASP A 142 -6.35 22.08 -6.65
C ASP A 142 -5.76 23.18 -5.76
N ARG A 143 -6.25 23.32 -4.52
CA ARG A 143 -5.75 24.26 -3.51
C ARG A 143 -4.82 23.63 -2.48
N LEU A 144 -4.44 22.37 -2.67
CA LEU A 144 -3.58 21.64 -1.76
C LEU A 144 -2.20 21.43 -2.37
N SER A 145 -1.15 21.45 -1.53
CA SER A 145 0.17 20.95 -1.94
C SER A 145 0.11 19.44 -2.24
N GLY A 146 1.08 18.91 -2.99
CA GLY A 146 1.18 17.48 -3.28
C GLY A 146 1.18 16.62 -2.01
N GLY A 147 1.95 17.01 -0.98
CA GLY A 147 1.97 16.31 0.30
C GLY A 147 0.63 16.35 1.04
N GLN A 148 -0.11 17.48 0.96
CA GLN A 148 -1.46 17.57 1.50
C GLN A 148 -2.42 16.67 0.74
N GLN A 149 -2.38 16.65 -0.60
CA GLN A 149 -3.20 15.76 -1.41
C GLN A 149 -2.94 14.29 -1.09
N GLN A 150 -1.67 13.91 -0.91
CA GLN A 150 -1.31 12.54 -0.55
C GLN A 150 -1.81 12.18 0.86
N ARG A 151 -1.70 13.08 1.83
CA ARG A 151 -2.28 12.87 3.17
C ARG A 151 -3.80 12.71 3.12
N VAL A 152 -4.49 13.49 2.30
CA VAL A 152 -5.94 13.31 2.07
C VAL A 152 -6.24 11.95 1.46
N ALA A 153 -5.45 11.47 0.49
CA ALA A 153 -5.63 10.14 -0.10
C ALA A 153 -5.45 9.02 0.93
N ILE A 154 -4.46 9.14 1.84
CA ILE A 154 -4.26 8.21 2.96
C ILE A 154 -5.47 8.27 3.91
N VAL A 155 -5.90 9.46 4.32
CA VAL A 155 -7.08 9.65 5.20
C VAL A 155 -8.34 9.07 4.58
N ARG A 156 -8.55 9.25 3.28
CA ARG A 156 -9.67 8.67 2.55
C ARG A 156 -9.67 7.14 2.61
N ALA A 157 -8.52 6.51 2.45
CA ALA A 157 -8.40 5.06 2.57
C ALA A 157 -8.66 4.59 4.02
N LEU A 158 -8.10 5.28 5.01
CA LEU A 158 -8.30 4.98 6.45
C LEU A 158 -9.74 5.17 6.90
N ALA A 159 -10.50 6.09 6.28
CA ALA A 159 -11.90 6.33 6.63
C ALA A 159 -12.79 5.10 6.38
N MET A 160 -12.35 4.16 5.53
CA MET A 160 -13.00 2.87 5.31
C MET A 160 -12.75 1.85 6.43
N ASN A 161 -11.81 2.12 7.34
CA ASN A 161 -11.35 1.20 8.39
C ASN A 161 -10.88 -0.16 7.82
N PRO A 162 -9.90 -0.16 6.92
CA PRO A 162 -9.45 -1.37 6.24
C PRO A 162 -8.64 -2.30 7.16
N ASP A 163 -8.70 -3.61 6.90
CA ASP A 163 -7.88 -4.63 7.57
C ASP A 163 -6.42 -4.55 7.11
N VAL A 164 -6.21 -4.24 5.82
CA VAL A 164 -4.88 -4.13 5.20
C VAL A 164 -4.78 -2.84 4.36
N MET A 165 -3.68 -2.12 4.51
CA MET A 165 -3.35 -0.95 3.68
C MET A 165 -2.25 -1.28 2.67
N LEU A 166 -2.52 -0.95 1.41
CA LEU A 166 -1.58 -1.08 0.30
C LEU A 166 -1.11 0.32 -0.11
N LEU A 167 0.20 0.56 -0.08
CA LEU A 167 0.79 1.85 -0.42
C LEU A 167 1.68 1.69 -1.65
N ASP A 168 1.26 2.25 -2.79
CA ASP A 168 1.93 2.11 -4.08
C ASP A 168 2.72 3.37 -4.41
N GLU A 169 4.02 3.38 -4.06
CA GLU A 169 4.99 4.46 -4.34
C GLU A 169 4.48 5.87 -3.99
N VAL A 170 3.86 6.00 -2.82
CA VAL A 170 3.11 7.19 -2.38
C VAL A 170 3.91 8.48 -2.24
N THR A 171 5.24 8.43 -2.39
CA THR A 171 6.13 9.60 -2.36
C THR A 171 6.67 10.00 -3.72
N SER A 172 6.54 9.15 -4.75
CA SER A 172 7.22 9.32 -6.03
C SER A 172 6.73 10.53 -6.86
N ALA A 173 5.53 11.06 -6.55
CA ALA A 173 4.96 12.24 -7.19
C ALA A 173 5.15 13.54 -6.37
N LEU A 174 5.97 13.49 -5.31
CA LEU A 174 6.16 14.60 -4.38
C LEU A 174 7.52 15.27 -4.54
N ASP A 175 7.55 16.58 -4.27
CA ASP A 175 8.81 17.29 -4.06
C ASP A 175 9.54 16.74 -2.82
N PRO A 176 10.87 16.68 -2.82
CA PRO A 176 11.66 16.10 -1.72
C PRO A 176 11.33 16.67 -0.33
N GLU A 177 10.98 17.96 -0.25
CA GLU A 177 10.62 18.62 1.01
C GLU A 177 9.30 18.06 1.60
N LEU A 178 8.38 17.59 0.75
CA LEU A 178 7.08 17.05 1.15
C LEU A 178 7.12 15.54 1.46
N VAL A 179 8.15 14.82 0.98
CA VAL A 179 8.31 13.39 1.21
C VAL A 179 8.33 13.06 2.69
N ALA A 180 9.12 13.82 3.49
CA ALA A 180 9.26 13.58 4.92
C ALA A 180 7.93 13.65 5.68
N GLU A 181 7.03 14.55 5.29
CA GLU A 181 5.71 14.69 5.92
C GLU A 181 4.85 13.43 5.72
N VAL A 182 4.83 12.90 4.49
CA VAL A 182 4.05 11.69 4.16
C VAL A 182 4.65 10.45 4.81
N LEU A 183 5.99 10.33 4.81
CA LEU A 183 6.67 9.22 5.48
C LEU A 183 6.43 9.21 6.99
N ASN A 184 6.36 10.37 7.64
CA ASN A 184 6.03 10.48 9.07
C ASN A 184 4.60 10.01 9.36
N VAL A 185 3.65 10.31 8.47
CA VAL A 185 2.28 9.77 8.55
C VAL A 185 2.30 8.24 8.54
N ILE A 186 3.04 7.63 7.59
CA ILE A 186 3.10 6.17 7.46
C ILE A 186 3.80 5.54 8.67
N ARG A 187 4.87 6.18 9.22
CA ARG A 187 5.48 5.76 10.50
C ARG A 187 4.46 5.72 11.64
N GLY A 188 3.62 6.75 11.72
CA GLY A 188 2.55 6.81 12.72
C GLY A 188 1.52 5.68 12.56
N LEU A 189 1.20 5.27 11.32
CA LEU A 189 0.31 4.12 11.06
C LEU A 189 0.96 2.80 11.46
N ALA A 190 2.24 2.59 11.11
CA ALA A 190 3.01 1.42 11.52
C ALA A 190 3.06 1.29 13.05
N ALA A 191 3.38 2.37 13.75
CA ALA A 191 3.43 2.43 15.20
C ALA A 191 2.06 2.18 15.86
N ALA A 192 0.96 2.49 15.17
CA ALA A 192 -0.41 2.20 15.60
C ALA A 192 -0.86 0.76 15.28
N GLY A 193 0.01 -0.09 14.72
CA GLY A 193 -0.28 -1.49 14.43
C GLY A 193 -1.07 -1.72 13.15
N MET A 194 -1.07 -0.79 12.19
CA MET A 194 -1.71 -1.00 10.89
C MET A 194 -0.95 -2.06 10.08
N THR A 195 -1.64 -3.09 9.59
CA THR A 195 -1.09 -4.06 8.66
C THR A 195 -0.90 -3.42 7.29
N MET A 196 0.32 -3.43 6.75
CA MET A 196 0.62 -2.70 5.52
C MET A 196 1.52 -3.48 4.57
N VAL A 197 1.28 -3.29 3.26
CA VAL A 197 2.22 -3.66 2.19
C VAL A 197 2.60 -2.38 1.44
N ILE A 198 3.89 -2.05 1.43
CA ILE A 198 4.40 -0.76 0.95
C ILE A 198 5.37 -1.00 -0.20
N ALA A 199 4.99 -0.64 -1.43
CA ALA A 199 5.94 -0.50 -2.53
C ALA A 199 6.62 0.88 -2.44
N THR A 200 7.95 0.90 -2.36
CA THR A 200 8.70 2.15 -2.19
C THR A 200 10.08 2.11 -2.82
N HIS A 201 10.58 3.29 -3.18
CA HIS A 201 11.96 3.55 -3.56
C HIS A 201 12.76 4.26 -2.44
N GLU A 202 12.13 4.55 -1.30
CA GLU A 202 12.75 5.17 -0.12
C GLU A 202 13.40 4.07 0.75
N MET A 203 14.65 3.69 0.45
CA MET A 203 15.30 2.54 1.09
C MET A 203 15.54 2.74 2.59
N GLY A 204 15.98 3.95 2.99
CA GLY A 204 16.15 4.28 4.40
C GLY A 204 14.84 4.17 5.17
N PHE A 205 13.76 4.68 4.60
CA PHE A 205 12.43 4.57 5.20
C PHE A 205 11.96 3.10 5.29
N ALA A 206 12.11 2.31 4.22
CA ALA A 206 11.76 0.89 4.24
C ALA A 206 12.53 0.14 5.33
N ARG A 207 13.85 0.43 5.48
CA ARG A 207 14.67 -0.16 6.54
C ARG A 207 14.16 0.16 7.95
N ASP A 208 13.71 1.41 8.16
CA ASP A 208 13.32 1.89 9.49
C ASP A 208 11.96 1.35 9.96
N ILE A 209 11.00 1.14 9.03
CA ILE A 209 9.62 0.90 9.43
C ILE A 209 9.09 -0.49 9.12
N THR A 210 9.74 -1.24 8.21
CA THR A 210 9.22 -2.55 7.84
C THR A 210 9.71 -3.64 8.78
N ASN A 211 8.86 -4.64 9.02
CA ASN A 211 9.23 -5.85 9.74
C ASN A 211 9.95 -6.82 8.81
N ARG A 212 9.62 -6.79 7.53
CA ARG A 212 10.18 -7.63 6.48
C ARG A 212 10.23 -6.88 5.16
N VAL A 213 11.29 -7.12 4.40
CA VAL A 213 11.48 -6.59 3.05
C VAL A 213 11.47 -7.74 2.06
N CYS A 214 10.70 -7.58 0.97
CA CYS A 214 10.65 -8.49 -0.17
C CYS A 214 11.24 -7.79 -1.39
N PHE A 215 12.32 -8.35 -1.94
CA PHE A 215 12.90 -7.89 -3.19
C PHE A 215 12.22 -8.60 -4.37
N LEU A 216 11.49 -7.81 -5.16
CA LEU A 216 10.79 -8.25 -6.35
C LEU A 216 11.64 -7.95 -7.59
N ASP A 217 11.97 -8.96 -8.37
CA ASP A 217 12.71 -8.83 -9.61
C ASP A 217 12.10 -9.76 -10.67
N ASP A 218 11.87 -9.23 -11.87
CA ASP A 218 11.29 -9.95 -13.00
C ASP A 218 10.05 -10.80 -12.64
N GLY A 219 9.16 -10.24 -11.84
CA GLY A 219 7.87 -10.87 -11.49
C GLY A 219 7.92 -11.95 -10.42
N VAL A 220 9.04 -12.14 -9.73
CA VAL A 220 9.17 -13.09 -8.61
C VAL A 220 9.72 -12.40 -7.36
N ILE A 221 9.33 -12.86 -6.17
CA ILE A 221 10.00 -12.48 -4.91
C ILE A 221 11.29 -13.28 -4.83
N LEU A 222 12.39 -12.64 -5.24
CA LEU A 222 13.69 -13.29 -5.36
C LEU A 222 14.36 -13.49 -3.99
N GLU A 223 14.14 -12.54 -3.08
CA GLU A 223 14.68 -12.59 -1.72
C GLU A 223 13.73 -11.88 -0.76
N GLN A 224 13.59 -12.39 0.46
CA GLN A 224 12.83 -11.74 1.52
C GLN A 224 13.48 -11.98 2.88
N GLY A 225 13.29 -11.04 3.80
CA GLY A 225 13.75 -11.16 5.17
C GLY A 225 13.75 -9.88 5.98
N PRO A 226 14.28 -9.91 7.20
CA PRO A 226 14.40 -8.71 8.02
C PRO A 226 15.17 -7.60 7.30
N PRO A 227 14.77 -6.31 7.47
CA PRO A 227 15.38 -5.19 6.77
C PRO A 227 16.92 -5.17 6.90
N ASP A 228 17.43 -5.31 8.10
CA ASP A 228 18.88 -5.29 8.30
C ASP A 228 19.62 -6.31 7.46
N ARG A 229 19.09 -7.54 7.33
CA ARG A 229 19.70 -8.55 6.49
C ARG A 229 19.65 -8.17 5.01
N ILE A 230 18.48 -7.75 4.53
CA ILE A 230 18.30 -7.41 3.10
C ILE A 230 19.18 -6.23 2.70
N PHE A 231 19.28 -5.20 3.53
CA PHE A 231 20.01 -3.98 3.19
C PHE A 231 21.52 -4.05 3.45
N THR A 232 22.00 -4.94 4.33
CA THR A 232 23.44 -5.03 4.68
C THR A 232 24.14 -6.27 4.17
N ALA A 233 23.44 -7.41 4.10
CA ALA A 233 24.00 -8.70 3.73
C ALA A 233 23.02 -9.53 2.87
N PRO A 234 22.56 -9.01 1.72
CA PRO A 234 21.69 -9.74 0.82
C PRO A 234 22.43 -10.98 0.26
N ARG A 235 21.70 -12.09 0.16
CA ARG A 235 22.27 -13.37 -0.29
C ARG A 235 22.30 -13.50 -1.80
N HIS A 236 21.28 -12.92 -2.46
CA HIS A 236 21.13 -13.01 -3.91
C HIS A 236 21.98 -11.97 -4.62
N GLU A 237 22.77 -12.38 -5.60
CA GLU A 237 23.63 -11.46 -6.38
C GLU A 237 22.81 -10.34 -7.05
N ARG A 238 21.60 -10.63 -7.49
CA ARG A 238 20.70 -9.65 -8.10
C ARG A 238 20.24 -8.59 -7.10
N THR A 239 19.93 -8.99 -5.86
CA THR A 239 19.61 -8.08 -4.76
C THR A 239 20.81 -7.18 -4.44
N GLN A 240 22.02 -7.75 -4.38
CA GLN A 240 23.27 -7.01 -4.14
C GLN A 240 23.49 -5.93 -5.21
N ARG A 241 23.39 -6.30 -6.48
CA ARG A 241 23.53 -5.36 -7.62
C ARG A 241 22.49 -4.24 -7.58
N PHE A 242 21.23 -4.58 -7.25
CA PHE A 242 20.16 -3.59 -7.13
C PHE A 242 20.48 -2.58 -6.01
N LEU A 243 20.81 -3.06 -4.82
CA LEU A 243 21.14 -2.18 -3.68
C LEU A 243 22.40 -1.36 -3.94
N GLN A 244 23.43 -1.94 -4.56
CA GLN A 244 24.63 -1.19 -4.93
C GLN A 244 24.28 -0.04 -5.88
N SER A 245 23.43 -0.25 -6.87
CA SER A 245 22.99 0.83 -7.78
C SER A 245 22.25 1.97 -7.07
N ILE A 246 21.53 1.67 -5.97
CA ILE A 246 20.84 2.67 -5.14
C ILE A 246 21.88 3.47 -4.32
N ILE A 247 22.88 2.79 -3.75
CA ILE A 247 23.98 3.44 -3.00
C ILE A 247 24.74 4.38 -3.93
N ASP A 248 25.13 3.90 -5.12
CA ASP A 248 25.89 4.67 -6.10
C ASP A 248 25.12 5.91 -6.58
N ALA A 249 23.77 5.84 -6.60
CA ALA A 249 22.89 6.97 -6.90
C ALA A 249 22.63 7.92 -5.69
N GLY A 250 23.21 7.65 -4.51
CA GLY A 250 23.03 8.46 -3.30
C GLY A 250 21.62 8.43 -2.70
N ARG A 251 20.88 7.32 -2.89
CA ARG A 251 19.46 7.16 -2.48
C ARG A 251 19.27 6.17 -1.33
N MET A 252 20.28 5.97 -0.49
CA MET A 252 20.23 5.06 0.65
C MET A 252 20.22 5.80 1.98
#